data_604a16b3ee1fc4b23c54ac7c1ad478cb
#
_entry.id   604a16b3ee1fc4b23c54ac7c1ad478cb
#
_cell.length_a   1.000
_cell.length_b   1.000
_cell.length_c   1.000
_cell.angle_alpha   90.00
_cell.angle_beta   90.00
_cell.angle_gamma   90.00
#
_symmetry.space_group_name_H-M   'P 1'
#
loop_
_entity.id
_entity.type
_entity.pdbx_description
1 polymer ?
#
loop_
_entity_poly.entity_id
_entity_poly.type
_entity_poly.pdbx_seq_one_letter_code
_entity_poly.pdbx_strand_id
1 'polypeptide(L)'
;MGNKQTIFTDEQLDAYQDCTFFTRKEILRLHGRYHEMAPHIVPMDYTNEPDVKIPIQLITNMPELKMLSEFSPQVLFLFLLHSDADLLQIPKRIVEIFEKGKENPFKEQIVKTFSEDGAGNLSFNDFVDMFSVLSEMAPRELKAIYAFKIYDFNTDNLICKSDLEKTLNKLTREELAPEEVTLVCEKVIEEADLDGDGKLNYPDFENMIGRAPDFLSTFHIRI
;
A
#
# COMPACT_ATOMS: atom_id res chain seq x y z
N MET A 1 12.70 30.36 30.66
CA MET A 1 11.54 29.62 30.09
C MET A 1 11.83 29.47 28.61
N GLY A 2 12.21 28.27 28.17
CA GLY A 2 12.47 28.04 26.73
C GLY A 2 11.16 28.14 25.98
N ASN A 3 11.12 28.98 24.95
CA ASN A 3 10.02 29.00 23.97
C ASN A 3 9.96 27.60 23.38
N LYS A 4 8.96 26.79 23.74
CA LYS A 4 8.64 25.57 23.00
C LYS A 4 8.16 26.03 21.63
N GLN A 5 8.96 25.82 20.61
CA GLN A 5 8.58 26.09 19.24
C GLN A 5 7.34 25.22 18.96
N THR A 6 6.21 25.87 18.68
CA THR A 6 4.96 25.20 18.37
C THR A 6 5.05 24.72 16.92
N ILE A 7 4.91 23.42 16.69
CA ILE A 7 4.95 22.83 15.33
C ILE A 7 3.60 23.03 14.65
N PHE A 8 2.50 22.74 15.36
CA PHE A 8 1.11 22.86 14.91
C PHE A 8 0.31 23.68 15.93
N THR A 9 -0.75 24.31 15.48
CA THR A 9 -1.76 24.84 16.41
C THR A 9 -2.54 23.69 17.08
N ASP A 10 -3.25 23.98 18.17
CA ASP A 10 -4.12 22.97 18.82
C ASP A 10 -5.25 22.54 17.89
N GLU A 11 -5.82 23.47 17.13
CA GLU A 11 -6.89 23.19 16.15
C GLU A 11 -6.40 22.25 15.03
N GLN A 12 -5.18 22.44 14.54
CA GLN A 12 -4.57 21.55 13.53
C GLN A 12 -4.37 20.15 14.09
N LEU A 13 -3.86 20.03 15.32
CA LEU A 13 -3.68 18.73 15.96
C LEU A 13 -5.02 18.02 16.22
N ASP A 14 -6.06 18.76 16.58
CA ASP A 14 -7.41 18.21 16.74
C ASP A 14 -7.97 17.72 15.39
N ALA A 15 -7.82 18.51 14.33
CA ALA A 15 -8.23 18.11 12.97
C ALA A 15 -7.54 16.81 12.51
N TYR A 16 -6.23 16.67 12.76
CA TYR A 16 -5.53 15.41 12.44
C TYR A 16 -6.04 14.23 13.28
N GLN A 17 -6.36 14.43 14.57
CA GLN A 17 -6.92 13.36 15.39
C GLN A 17 -8.32 12.93 14.93
N ASP A 18 -9.13 13.87 14.45
CA ASP A 18 -10.49 13.60 13.99
C ASP A 18 -10.54 12.82 12.67
N CYS A 19 -9.53 13.00 11.79
CA CYS A 19 -9.51 12.36 10.48
C CYS A 19 -8.51 11.20 10.36
N THR A 20 -7.73 10.87 11.41
CA THR A 20 -6.75 9.79 11.41
C THR A 20 -6.88 8.89 12.65
N PHE A 21 -6.16 7.76 12.64
CA PHE A 21 -6.10 6.85 13.81
C PHE A 21 -4.98 7.21 14.78
N PHE A 22 -4.44 8.44 14.73
CA PHE A 22 -3.28 8.86 15.52
C PHE A 22 -3.63 9.79 16.66
N THR A 23 -2.88 9.66 17.75
CA THR A 23 -2.83 10.62 18.84
C THR A 23 -1.99 11.84 18.43
N ARG A 24 -2.18 12.99 19.12
CA ARG A 24 -1.36 14.19 18.91
C ARG A 24 0.17 13.89 18.99
N LYS A 25 0.57 12.98 19.88
CA LYS A 25 1.99 12.59 20.04
C LYS A 25 2.54 11.87 18.80
N GLU A 26 1.72 11.01 18.20
CA GLU A 26 2.10 10.27 16.98
C GLU A 26 2.14 11.20 15.77
N ILE A 27 1.20 12.15 15.65
CA ILE A 27 1.21 13.18 14.60
C ILE A 27 2.51 14.02 14.68
N LEU A 28 2.90 14.48 15.88
CA LEU A 28 4.15 15.19 16.08
C LEU A 28 5.39 14.33 15.74
N ARG A 29 5.35 13.04 16.04
CA ARG A 29 6.42 12.10 15.68
C ARG A 29 6.50 11.91 14.18
N LEU A 30 5.36 11.77 13.50
CA LEU A 30 5.30 11.67 12.03
C LEU A 30 5.86 12.94 11.37
N HIS A 31 5.52 14.13 11.90
CA HIS A 31 6.10 15.38 11.39
C HIS A 31 7.63 15.42 11.57
N GLY A 32 8.13 15.01 12.72
CA GLY A 32 9.59 14.91 12.93
C GLY A 32 10.25 14.02 11.87
N ARG A 33 9.67 12.88 11.56
CA ARG A 33 10.18 11.97 10.52
C ARG A 33 10.08 12.56 9.12
N TYR A 34 8.97 13.23 8.83
CA TYR A 34 8.77 13.91 7.56
C TYR A 34 9.80 15.03 7.36
N HIS A 35 10.05 15.83 8.41
CA HIS A 35 11.11 16.84 8.40
C HIS A 35 12.51 16.24 8.25
N GLU A 36 12.83 15.14 8.96
CA GLU A 36 14.14 14.48 8.89
C GLU A 36 14.48 13.96 7.48
N MET A 37 13.48 13.59 6.67
CA MET A 37 13.72 13.15 5.29
C MET A 37 14.18 14.30 4.38
N ALA A 38 13.74 15.53 4.63
CA ALA A 38 14.05 16.69 3.80
C ALA A 38 14.13 18.00 4.64
N PRO A 39 15.10 18.14 5.56
CA PRO A 39 15.14 19.27 6.52
C PRO A 39 15.28 20.63 5.86
N HIS A 40 15.80 20.68 4.63
CA HIS A 40 15.98 21.90 3.86
C HIS A 40 14.72 22.34 3.07
N ILE A 41 13.72 21.45 2.98
CA ILE A 41 12.45 21.69 2.29
C ILE A 41 11.31 21.82 3.31
N VAL A 42 11.26 20.91 4.27
CA VAL A 42 10.19 20.83 5.27
C VAL A 42 10.50 21.72 6.46
N PRO A 43 9.71 22.77 6.73
CA PRO A 43 9.92 23.61 7.91
C PRO A 43 9.54 22.87 9.20
N MET A 44 10.10 23.31 10.31
CA MET A 44 9.69 22.85 11.65
C MET A 44 8.37 23.47 12.10
N ASP A 45 8.02 24.64 11.60
CA ASP A 45 6.80 25.37 11.94
C ASP A 45 5.75 25.13 10.83
N TYR A 46 4.70 24.43 11.19
CA TYR A 46 3.57 24.08 10.30
C TYR A 46 2.31 24.87 10.61
N THR A 47 2.38 25.88 11.49
CA THR A 47 1.20 26.67 11.88
C THR A 47 0.55 27.43 10.71
N ASN A 48 1.32 27.70 9.64
CA ASN A 48 0.84 28.34 8.41
C ASN A 48 0.55 27.36 7.26
N GLU A 49 0.45 26.06 7.55
CA GLU A 49 0.16 25.00 6.56
C GLU A 49 1.02 25.10 5.29
N PRO A 50 2.34 24.97 5.39
CA PRO A 50 3.22 25.16 4.25
C PRO A 50 2.92 24.13 3.15
N ASP A 51 2.72 24.58 1.91
CA ASP A 51 2.53 23.75 0.73
C ASP A 51 3.87 23.14 0.29
N VAL A 52 4.27 22.07 1.01
CA VAL A 52 5.54 21.37 0.80
C VAL A 52 5.24 19.91 0.48
N LYS A 53 5.85 19.39 -0.57
CA LYS A 53 5.77 17.98 -0.95
C LYS A 53 7.17 17.35 -0.99
N ILE A 54 7.30 16.16 -0.41
CA ILE A 54 8.54 15.36 -0.47
C ILE A 54 8.45 14.40 -1.67
N PRO A 55 9.51 14.30 -2.49
CA PRO A 55 9.51 13.43 -3.66
C PRO A 55 9.55 11.95 -3.26
N ILE A 56 8.93 11.11 -4.10
CA ILE A 56 8.79 9.66 -3.95
C ILE A 56 10.09 8.94 -3.57
N GLN A 57 11.23 9.39 -4.12
CA GLN A 57 12.52 8.75 -3.88
C GLN A 57 12.94 8.77 -2.41
N LEU A 58 12.59 9.82 -1.68
CA LEU A 58 12.89 9.93 -0.25
C LEU A 58 11.94 9.06 0.57
N ILE A 59 10.66 9.03 0.23
CA ILE A 59 9.63 8.29 0.96
C ILE A 59 9.82 6.77 0.77
N THR A 60 10.07 6.31 -0.44
CA THR A 60 10.30 4.87 -0.73
C THR A 60 11.57 4.30 -0.09
N ASN A 61 12.48 5.17 0.37
CA ASN A 61 13.66 4.76 1.13
C ASN A 61 13.40 4.52 2.62
N MET A 62 12.21 4.83 3.11
CA MET A 62 11.84 4.58 4.51
C MET A 62 11.91 3.08 4.85
N PRO A 63 12.51 2.70 5.99
CA PRO A 63 12.62 1.30 6.40
C PRO A 63 11.27 0.60 6.47
N GLU A 64 10.23 1.29 6.91
CA GLU A 64 8.89 0.74 7.07
C GLU A 64 8.26 0.32 5.74
N LEU A 65 8.43 1.12 4.71
CA LEU A 65 7.94 0.77 3.36
C LEU A 65 8.77 -0.34 2.71
N LYS A 66 10.07 -0.42 3.04
CA LYS A 66 10.94 -1.51 2.58
C LYS A 66 10.59 -2.84 3.23
N MET A 67 10.24 -2.82 4.52
CA MET A 67 9.94 -4.03 5.31
C MET A 67 8.52 -4.54 5.16
N LEU A 68 7.63 -3.84 4.45
CA LEU A 68 6.31 -4.35 4.07
C LEU A 68 6.42 -5.55 3.10
N SER A 69 7.35 -6.45 3.37
CA SER A 69 7.55 -7.65 2.55
C SER A 69 6.36 -8.61 2.58
N GLU A 70 5.48 -8.47 3.57
CA GLU A 70 4.30 -9.32 3.73
C GLU A 70 3.07 -8.78 2.98
N PHE A 71 3.17 -7.58 2.40
CA PHE A 71 2.05 -6.84 1.82
C PHE A 71 1.32 -7.56 0.66
N SER A 72 1.89 -8.58 0.05
CA SER A 72 1.47 -8.85 -1.30
C SER A 72 1.17 -10.29 -1.72
N PRO A 73 1.96 -11.31 -1.38
CA PRO A 73 1.74 -12.62 -1.98
C PRO A 73 0.47 -13.30 -1.47
N GLN A 74 0.05 -12.98 -0.25
CA GLN A 74 -1.02 -13.73 0.42
C GLN A 74 -2.39 -13.47 -0.22
N VAL A 75 -2.66 -12.27 -0.70
CA VAL A 75 -3.91 -11.96 -1.41
C VAL A 75 -3.97 -12.76 -2.72
N LEU A 76 -2.92 -12.72 -3.50
CA LEU A 76 -2.83 -13.47 -4.75
C LEU A 76 -2.65 -14.99 -4.51
N PHE A 77 -1.90 -15.36 -3.46
CA PHE A 77 -1.56 -16.73 -3.11
C PHE A 77 -2.77 -17.53 -2.58
N LEU A 78 -3.70 -16.91 -1.88
CA LEU A 78 -4.93 -17.56 -1.41
C LEU A 78 -5.81 -18.07 -2.55
N PHE A 79 -5.77 -17.39 -3.71
CA PHE A 79 -6.46 -17.86 -4.92
C PHE A 79 -5.81 -19.10 -5.50
N LEU A 80 -4.48 -19.11 -5.50
CA LEU A 80 -3.71 -20.21 -6.08
C LEU A 80 -3.72 -21.47 -5.21
N LEU A 81 -4.03 -21.33 -3.90
CA LEU A 81 -4.10 -22.49 -2.98
C LEU A 81 -5.37 -23.33 -3.13
N HIS A 82 -6.43 -22.78 -3.75
CA HIS A 82 -7.69 -23.49 -3.94
C HIS A 82 -7.83 -24.08 -5.36
N SER A 83 -6.85 -23.82 -6.23
CA SER A 83 -6.85 -24.37 -7.59
C SER A 83 -6.23 -25.75 -7.67
N ASP A 84 -6.61 -26.49 -8.71
CA ASP A 84 -6.28 -27.88 -8.99
C ASP A 84 -4.81 -28.27 -8.74
N ALA A 85 -4.61 -29.54 -8.35
CA ALA A 85 -3.33 -30.13 -7.96
C ALA A 85 -2.19 -29.93 -8.98
N ASP A 86 -2.50 -29.74 -10.25
CA ASP A 86 -1.52 -29.53 -11.33
C ASP A 86 -0.87 -28.14 -11.29
N LEU A 87 -1.52 -27.14 -10.65
CA LEU A 87 -1.00 -25.79 -10.52
C LEU A 87 -0.18 -25.54 -9.24
N LEU A 88 -0.12 -26.51 -8.33
CA LEU A 88 0.56 -26.38 -7.02
C LEU A 88 2.03 -26.00 -7.08
N GLN A 89 2.70 -26.18 -8.22
CA GLN A 89 4.11 -25.85 -8.38
C GLN A 89 4.34 -24.34 -8.55
N ILE A 90 3.46 -23.66 -9.31
CA ILE A 90 3.60 -22.22 -9.59
C ILE A 90 3.43 -21.39 -8.32
N PRO A 91 2.39 -21.58 -7.47
CA PRO A 91 2.25 -20.89 -6.20
C PRO A 91 3.46 -21.02 -5.29
N LYS A 92 3.98 -22.23 -5.12
CA LYS A 92 5.20 -22.46 -4.31
C LYS A 92 6.38 -21.68 -4.83
N ARG A 93 6.58 -21.68 -6.16
CA ARG A 93 7.65 -20.94 -6.81
C ARG A 93 7.51 -19.44 -6.64
N ILE A 94 6.28 -18.89 -6.72
CA ILE A 94 6.00 -17.47 -6.45
C ILE A 94 6.43 -17.11 -5.02
N VAL A 95 6.05 -17.92 -4.03
CA VAL A 95 6.45 -17.69 -2.63
C VAL A 95 7.95 -17.74 -2.46
N GLU A 96 8.61 -18.74 -3.02
CA GLU A 96 10.07 -18.88 -2.93
C GLU A 96 10.82 -17.69 -3.55
N ILE A 97 10.34 -17.18 -4.69
CA ILE A 97 10.91 -16.00 -5.36
C ILE A 97 10.70 -14.77 -4.49
N PHE A 98 9.49 -14.60 -3.98
CA PHE A 98 9.14 -13.47 -3.13
C PHE A 98 9.95 -13.44 -1.84
N GLU A 99 10.07 -14.58 -1.13
CA GLU A 99 10.86 -14.69 0.11
C GLU A 99 12.36 -14.39 -0.08
N LYS A 100 12.89 -14.64 -1.26
CA LYS A 100 14.27 -14.23 -1.63
C LYS A 100 14.42 -12.72 -1.77
N GLY A 101 13.30 -12.01 -1.94
CA GLY A 101 13.25 -10.57 -2.08
C GLY A 101 13.44 -9.85 -0.74
N LYS A 102 14.34 -8.85 -0.71
CA LYS A 102 14.64 -8.10 0.51
C LYS A 102 13.81 -6.81 0.66
N GLU A 103 13.11 -6.39 -0.38
CA GLU A 103 12.38 -5.12 -0.41
C GLU A 103 10.96 -5.30 -0.97
N ASN A 104 10.03 -4.50 -0.45
CA ASN A 104 8.65 -4.43 -0.94
C ASN A 104 8.61 -3.97 -2.41
N PRO A 105 8.11 -4.80 -3.35
CA PRO A 105 8.06 -4.44 -4.76
C PRO A 105 6.99 -3.38 -5.08
N PHE A 106 6.05 -3.12 -4.16
CA PHE A 106 4.96 -2.17 -4.33
C PHE A 106 5.18 -0.82 -3.65
N LYS A 107 6.34 -0.58 -3.01
CA LYS A 107 6.60 0.66 -2.26
C LYS A 107 6.33 1.94 -3.08
N GLU A 108 6.69 1.95 -4.36
CA GLU A 108 6.42 3.10 -5.24
C GLU A 108 4.92 3.24 -5.54
N GLN A 109 4.24 2.12 -5.79
CA GLN A 109 2.80 2.13 -6.08
C GLN A 109 2.01 2.55 -4.85
N ILE A 110 2.40 2.11 -3.66
CA ILE A 110 1.82 2.56 -2.39
C ILE A 110 1.92 4.08 -2.29
N VAL A 111 3.12 4.65 -2.43
CA VAL A 111 3.33 6.10 -2.34
C VAL A 111 2.52 6.86 -3.40
N LYS A 112 2.46 6.37 -4.65
CA LYS A 112 1.64 6.97 -5.71
C LYS A 112 0.17 6.97 -5.40
N THR A 113 -0.35 5.90 -4.79
CA THR A 113 -1.77 5.77 -4.44
C THR A 113 -2.21 6.80 -3.40
N PHE A 114 -1.32 7.23 -2.52
CA PHE A 114 -1.61 8.28 -1.53
C PHE A 114 -1.23 9.69 -2.01
N SER A 115 -0.56 9.82 -3.13
CA SER A 115 -0.18 11.12 -3.69
C SER A 115 -1.36 11.79 -4.39
N GLU A 116 -1.69 13.01 -3.99
CA GLU A 116 -2.74 13.81 -4.60
C GLU A 116 -2.47 14.06 -6.10
N ASP A 117 -1.20 14.25 -6.48
CA ASP A 117 -0.79 14.50 -7.86
C ASP A 117 -0.57 13.22 -8.68
N GLY A 118 -0.70 12.03 -8.07
CA GLY A 118 -0.43 10.74 -8.70
C GLY A 118 1.05 10.50 -9.09
N ALA A 119 1.91 11.48 -8.90
CA ALA A 119 3.34 11.40 -9.24
C ALA A 119 4.18 10.79 -8.10
N GLY A 120 3.61 10.68 -6.91
CA GLY A 120 4.27 10.16 -5.71
C GLY A 120 4.99 11.22 -4.88
N ASN A 121 4.72 12.50 -5.14
CA ASN A 121 5.12 13.56 -4.23
C ASN A 121 4.07 13.66 -3.13
N LEU A 122 4.47 13.49 -1.87
CA LEU A 122 3.54 13.53 -0.74
C LEU A 122 3.67 14.85 0.03
N SER A 123 2.54 15.52 0.24
CA SER A 123 2.38 16.51 1.29
C SER A 123 2.44 15.86 2.67
N PHE A 124 2.49 16.66 3.73
CA PHE A 124 2.41 16.09 5.08
C PHE A 124 1.05 15.43 5.32
N ASN A 125 -0.03 15.96 4.76
CA ASN A 125 -1.36 15.36 4.85
C ASN A 125 -1.38 13.97 4.18
N ASP A 126 -0.93 13.86 2.92
CA ASP A 126 -0.82 12.58 2.20
C ASP A 126 0.02 11.56 2.98
N PHE A 127 1.11 12.05 3.60
CA PHE A 127 2.01 11.21 4.40
C PHE A 127 1.33 10.68 5.66
N VAL A 128 0.60 11.52 6.38
CA VAL A 128 -0.16 11.10 7.58
C VAL A 128 -1.28 10.14 7.18
N ASP A 129 -2.01 10.41 6.09
CA ASP A 129 -3.08 9.55 5.59
C ASP A 129 -2.55 8.17 5.20
N MET A 130 -1.41 8.10 4.51
CA MET A 130 -0.76 6.85 4.18
C MET A 130 -0.46 6.01 5.43
N PHE A 131 0.16 6.61 6.43
CA PHE A 131 0.47 5.90 7.67
C PHE A 131 -0.79 5.57 8.48
N SER A 132 -1.83 6.40 8.43
CA SER A 132 -3.10 6.16 9.11
C SER A 132 -3.79 4.92 8.55
N VAL A 133 -3.92 4.81 7.22
CA VAL A 133 -4.49 3.64 6.55
C VAL A 133 -3.66 2.38 6.80
N LEU A 134 -2.34 2.52 6.82
CA LEU A 134 -1.42 1.41 7.07
C LEU A 134 -1.19 1.11 8.56
N SER A 135 -1.84 1.84 9.48
CA SER A 135 -1.75 1.56 10.92
C SER A 135 -2.51 0.29 11.31
N GLU A 136 -2.18 -0.31 12.45
CA GLU A 136 -2.92 -1.46 13.00
C GLU A 136 -4.38 -1.10 13.34
N MET A 137 -4.67 0.17 13.61
CA MET A 137 -5.99 0.66 14.02
C MET A 137 -6.96 0.88 12.87
N ALA A 138 -6.47 0.94 11.63
CA ALA A 138 -7.32 1.15 10.47
C ALA A 138 -8.24 -0.06 10.22
N PRO A 139 -9.55 0.16 9.97
CA PRO A 139 -10.49 -0.92 9.72
C PRO A 139 -10.18 -1.64 8.40
N ARG A 140 -10.62 -2.90 8.34
CA ARG A 140 -10.37 -3.79 7.19
C ARG A 140 -10.88 -3.21 5.88
N GLU A 141 -12.07 -2.64 5.90
CA GLU A 141 -12.73 -2.07 4.73
C GLU A 141 -11.90 -0.92 4.13
N LEU A 142 -11.36 -0.04 4.99
CA LEU A 142 -10.49 1.04 4.54
C LEU A 142 -9.20 0.51 3.91
N LYS A 143 -8.58 -0.49 4.55
CA LYS A 143 -7.40 -1.15 4.01
C LYS A 143 -7.68 -1.85 2.68
N ALA A 144 -8.85 -2.46 2.53
CA ALA A 144 -9.29 -3.11 1.30
C ALA A 144 -9.41 -2.12 0.13
N ILE A 145 -10.00 -0.95 0.38
CA ILE A 145 -10.12 0.11 -0.63
C ILE A 145 -8.73 0.55 -1.12
N TYR A 146 -7.79 0.78 -0.21
CA TYR A 146 -6.44 1.20 -0.61
C TYR A 146 -5.63 0.07 -1.25
N ALA A 147 -5.81 -1.16 -0.80
CA ALA A 147 -5.21 -2.32 -1.46
C ALA A 147 -5.70 -2.45 -2.92
N PHE A 148 -7.00 -2.31 -3.16
CA PHE A 148 -7.57 -2.30 -4.50
C PHE A 148 -6.92 -1.22 -5.38
N LYS A 149 -6.83 0.02 -4.88
CA LYS A 149 -6.19 1.14 -5.60
C LYS A 149 -4.69 0.90 -5.89
N ILE A 150 -3.99 0.17 -5.04
CA ILE A 150 -2.57 -0.15 -5.24
C ILE A 150 -2.40 -1.15 -6.39
N TYR A 151 -3.34 -2.07 -6.57
CA TYR A 151 -3.30 -3.06 -7.66
C TYR A 151 -3.90 -2.55 -8.96
N ASP A 152 -4.74 -1.52 -8.94
CA ASP A 152 -5.26 -0.82 -10.11
C ASP A 152 -4.20 0.15 -10.65
N PHE A 153 -3.34 -0.34 -11.53
CA PHE A 153 -2.19 0.43 -12.05
C PHE A 153 -2.57 1.52 -13.04
N ASN A 154 -3.70 1.37 -13.72
CA ASN A 154 -4.19 2.33 -14.71
C ASN A 154 -5.26 3.28 -14.16
N THR A 155 -5.67 3.09 -12.89
CA THR A 155 -6.66 3.90 -12.16
C THR A 155 -8.03 3.99 -12.85
N ASP A 156 -8.46 2.88 -13.49
CA ASP A 156 -9.78 2.80 -14.13
C ASP A 156 -10.87 2.23 -13.19
N ASN A 157 -10.53 1.97 -11.93
CA ASN A 157 -11.36 1.35 -10.90
C ASN A 157 -11.72 -0.12 -11.20
N LEU A 158 -10.91 -0.80 -11.97
CA LEU A 158 -11.00 -2.22 -12.27
C LEU A 158 -9.60 -2.84 -12.17
N ILE A 159 -9.50 -4.07 -11.67
CA ILE A 159 -8.28 -4.86 -11.77
C ILE A 159 -8.45 -5.81 -12.94
N CYS A 160 -7.83 -5.47 -14.05
CA CYS A 160 -7.86 -6.26 -15.26
C CYS A 160 -6.65 -7.22 -15.36
N LYS A 161 -6.65 -8.09 -16.37
CA LYS A 161 -5.54 -9.02 -16.62
C LYS A 161 -4.18 -8.31 -16.69
N SER A 162 -4.09 -7.12 -17.31
CA SER A 162 -2.84 -6.35 -17.40
C SER A 162 -2.35 -5.88 -16.02
N ASP A 163 -3.24 -5.55 -15.08
CA ASP A 163 -2.86 -5.16 -13.73
C ASP A 163 -2.38 -6.34 -12.91
N LEU A 164 -3.01 -7.51 -13.08
CA LEU A 164 -2.56 -8.77 -12.49
C LEU A 164 -1.20 -9.20 -13.04
N GLU A 165 -0.96 -9.07 -14.34
CA GLU A 165 0.33 -9.35 -14.97
C GLU A 165 1.44 -8.45 -14.40
N LYS A 166 1.20 -7.15 -14.26
CA LYS A 166 2.13 -6.20 -13.62
C LYS A 166 2.38 -6.56 -12.16
N THR A 167 1.33 -6.95 -11.44
CA THR A 167 1.42 -7.40 -10.05
C THR A 167 2.32 -8.62 -9.93
N LEU A 168 2.06 -9.67 -10.72
CA LEU A 168 2.86 -10.89 -10.73
C LEU A 168 4.32 -10.63 -11.11
N ASN A 169 4.56 -9.86 -12.16
CA ASN A 169 5.90 -9.51 -12.61
C ASN A 169 6.69 -8.75 -11.54
N LYS A 170 6.03 -7.82 -10.83
CA LYS A 170 6.67 -7.15 -9.67
C LYS A 170 6.96 -8.12 -8.52
N LEU A 171 6.03 -9.00 -8.18
CA LEU A 171 6.17 -9.99 -7.13
C LEU A 171 7.31 -10.97 -7.40
N THR A 172 7.36 -11.46 -8.62
CA THR A 172 8.28 -12.52 -9.03
C THR A 172 9.53 -11.98 -9.69
N ARG A 173 9.68 -10.64 -9.79
CA ARG A 173 10.84 -9.99 -10.44
C ARG A 173 11.07 -10.50 -11.87
N GLU A 174 9.97 -10.74 -12.57
CA GLU A 174 9.98 -11.28 -13.93
C GLU A 174 10.64 -12.67 -14.05
N GLU A 175 10.74 -13.44 -12.94
CA GLU A 175 11.30 -14.79 -12.95
C GLU A 175 10.32 -15.88 -13.43
N LEU A 176 9.03 -15.56 -13.59
CA LEU A 176 8.05 -16.46 -14.19
C LEU A 176 8.06 -16.36 -15.73
N ALA A 177 7.79 -17.48 -16.40
CA ALA A 177 7.58 -17.47 -17.83
C ALA A 177 6.27 -16.76 -18.19
N PRO A 178 6.16 -16.10 -19.36
CA PRO A 178 4.93 -15.40 -19.77
C PRO A 178 3.68 -16.27 -19.74
N GLU A 179 3.82 -17.56 -20.08
CA GLU A 179 2.73 -18.54 -20.06
C GLU A 179 2.26 -18.83 -18.62
N GLU A 180 3.20 -18.90 -17.66
CA GLU A 180 2.89 -19.07 -16.24
C GLU A 180 2.15 -17.84 -15.71
N VAL A 181 2.60 -16.62 -16.05
CA VAL A 181 1.95 -15.37 -15.68
C VAL A 181 0.53 -15.33 -16.23
N THR A 182 0.35 -15.63 -17.52
CA THR A 182 -0.96 -15.67 -18.17
C THR A 182 -1.90 -16.64 -17.48
N LEU A 183 -1.44 -17.86 -17.22
CA LEU A 183 -2.23 -18.91 -16.57
C LEU A 183 -2.71 -18.50 -15.19
N VAL A 184 -1.81 -17.89 -14.38
CA VAL A 184 -2.16 -17.40 -13.04
C VAL A 184 -3.20 -16.28 -13.10
N CYS A 185 -3.02 -15.30 -14.00
CA CYS A 185 -3.97 -14.20 -14.15
C CYS A 185 -5.36 -14.70 -14.57
N GLU A 186 -5.45 -15.64 -15.51
CA GLU A 186 -6.71 -16.21 -15.95
C GLU A 186 -7.40 -16.96 -14.81
N LYS A 187 -6.67 -17.71 -14.00
CA LYS A 187 -7.23 -18.41 -12.86
C LYS A 187 -7.71 -17.45 -11.76
N VAL A 188 -6.98 -16.39 -11.48
CA VAL A 188 -7.41 -15.38 -10.52
C VAL A 188 -8.74 -14.74 -10.94
N ILE A 189 -8.86 -14.37 -12.21
CA ILE A 189 -10.10 -13.81 -12.75
C ILE A 189 -11.22 -14.85 -12.68
N GLU A 190 -11.00 -16.07 -13.18
CA GLU A 190 -12.01 -17.16 -13.16
C GLU A 190 -12.60 -17.40 -11.76
N GLU A 191 -11.80 -17.29 -10.71
CA GLU A 191 -12.24 -17.57 -9.34
C GLU A 191 -12.81 -16.35 -8.60
N ALA A 192 -12.39 -15.15 -8.96
CA ALA A 192 -12.73 -13.93 -8.24
C ALA A 192 -13.81 -13.08 -8.91
N ASP A 193 -13.94 -13.15 -10.22
CA ASP A 193 -14.94 -12.43 -11.01
C ASP A 193 -16.33 -13.03 -10.79
N LEU A 194 -17.17 -12.30 -10.04
CA LEU A 194 -18.50 -12.76 -9.64
C LEU A 194 -19.57 -12.45 -10.69
N ASP A 195 -19.38 -11.41 -11.50
CA ASP A 195 -20.36 -10.98 -12.51
C ASP A 195 -20.00 -11.46 -13.92
N GLY A 196 -18.81 -12.02 -14.12
CA GLY A 196 -18.39 -12.68 -15.36
C GLY A 196 -17.96 -11.69 -16.46
N ASP A 197 -17.55 -10.47 -16.10
CA ASP A 197 -17.13 -9.46 -17.09
C ASP A 197 -15.64 -9.56 -17.50
N GLY A 198 -14.91 -10.48 -16.88
CA GLY A 198 -13.48 -10.73 -17.15
C GLY A 198 -12.52 -9.76 -16.45
N LYS A 199 -13.00 -9.05 -15.45
CA LYS A 199 -12.23 -8.11 -14.63
C LYS A 199 -12.66 -8.23 -13.17
N LEU A 200 -11.93 -7.60 -12.27
CA LEU A 200 -12.31 -7.53 -10.86
C LEU A 200 -12.69 -6.09 -10.52
N ASN A 201 -13.94 -5.86 -10.22
CA ASN A 201 -14.43 -4.64 -9.60
C ASN A 201 -14.16 -4.68 -8.08
N TYR A 202 -14.45 -3.60 -7.34
CA TYR A 202 -14.20 -3.57 -5.90
C TYR A 202 -14.99 -4.65 -5.11
N PRO A 203 -16.27 -4.93 -5.36
CA PRO A 203 -16.98 -6.05 -4.74
C PRO A 203 -16.32 -7.42 -4.96
N ASP A 204 -15.80 -7.70 -6.15
CA ASP A 204 -15.07 -8.94 -6.44
C ASP A 204 -13.81 -9.04 -5.58
N PHE A 205 -13.03 -7.95 -5.58
CA PHE A 205 -11.80 -7.84 -4.79
C PHE A 205 -12.07 -7.94 -3.28
N GLU A 206 -13.10 -7.26 -2.77
CA GLU A 206 -13.50 -7.32 -1.35
C GLU A 206 -13.92 -8.72 -0.94
N ASN A 207 -14.73 -9.40 -1.76
CA ASN A 207 -15.09 -10.81 -1.54
C ASN A 207 -13.85 -11.69 -1.51
N MET A 208 -12.93 -11.42 -2.42
CA MET A 208 -11.65 -12.09 -2.52
C MET A 208 -10.84 -11.98 -1.23
N ILE A 209 -10.50 -10.79 -0.80
CA ILE A 209 -9.72 -10.59 0.41
C ILE A 209 -10.51 -10.99 1.67
N GLY A 210 -11.84 -11.04 1.60
CA GLY A 210 -12.72 -11.54 2.65
C GLY A 210 -12.39 -12.96 3.09
N ARG A 211 -11.85 -13.77 2.18
CA ARG A 211 -11.41 -15.15 2.40
C ARG A 211 -9.97 -15.24 2.90
N ALA A 212 -9.22 -14.11 2.94
CA ALA A 212 -7.83 -14.02 3.37
C ALA A 212 -7.74 -13.74 4.89
N PRO A 213 -7.51 -14.72 5.77
CA PRO A 213 -7.48 -14.50 7.21
C PRO A 213 -6.37 -13.54 7.64
N ASP A 214 -5.25 -13.54 6.93
CA ASP A 214 -4.04 -12.79 7.29
C ASP A 214 -3.94 -11.42 6.62
N PHE A 215 -4.95 -10.99 5.83
CA PHE A 215 -4.92 -9.71 5.12
C PHE A 215 -4.61 -8.52 6.04
N LEU A 216 -5.24 -8.46 7.24
CA LEU A 216 -5.01 -7.36 8.18
C LEU A 216 -3.62 -7.38 8.79
N SER A 217 -3.08 -8.56 9.04
CA SER A 217 -1.76 -8.72 9.68
C SER A 217 -0.62 -8.35 8.73
N THR A 218 -0.86 -8.43 7.43
CA THR A 218 0.13 -8.13 6.39
C THR A 218 0.04 -6.70 5.86
N PHE A 219 -1.15 -6.08 5.98
CA PHE A 219 -1.39 -4.72 5.51
C PHE A 219 -1.26 -3.71 6.65
N HIS A 220 -0.12 -3.69 7.33
CA HIS A 220 0.14 -2.70 8.38
C HIS A 220 1.61 -2.29 8.47
N ILE A 221 1.83 -1.07 8.99
CA ILE A 221 3.15 -0.52 9.33
C ILE A 221 3.16 -0.17 10.80
N ARG A 222 4.24 -0.50 11.50
CA ARG A 222 4.50 -0.02 12.85
C ARG A 222 5.27 1.31 12.79
N ILE A 223 4.74 2.32 13.47
CA ILE A 223 5.30 3.67 13.56
C ILE A 223 6.13 3.80 14.84
#